data_c3f0cd3ca63c55d45a86d3dc88744d6d
#
_entry.id   c3f0cd3ca63c55d45a86d3dc88744d6d
#
_cell.length_a   1.000
_cell.length_b   1.000
_cell.length_c   1.000
_cell.angle_alpha   90.00
_cell.angle_beta   90.00
_cell.angle_gamma   90.00
#
_symmetry.space_group_name_H-M   'P 1'
#
loop_
_entity.id
_entity.type
_entity.pdbx_description
1 polymer ?
#
loop_
_entity_poly.entity_id
_entity_poly.type
_entity_poly.pdbx_seq_one_letter_code
_entity_poly.pdbx_strand_id
1 'polypeptide(L)' 'MRLSEIGNKEIIDLSTGSRHGQLWDSELLFDPQTGEIKAILISDFKASKQMRLEEYRQLRWQSILKIGEDMIIFQSSRY' A
#
# COMPACT_ATOMS: atom_id res chain seq x y z
N MET A 1 -14.47 -2.79 8.39
CA MET A 1 -14.22 -2.38 6.99
C MET A 1 -13.98 -3.59 6.14
N ARG A 2 -14.57 -3.62 4.96
CA ARG A 2 -14.40 -4.77 4.07
C ARG A 2 -13.38 -4.45 3.00
N LEU A 3 -12.77 -5.47 2.46
CA LEU A 3 -11.78 -5.28 1.42
C LEU A 3 -12.37 -4.53 0.22
N SER A 4 -13.65 -4.79 -0.09
CA SER A 4 -14.27 -4.08 -1.19
C SER A 4 -14.42 -2.59 -0.89
N GLU A 5 -14.38 -2.22 0.35
CA GLU A 5 -14.48 -0.81 0.69
C GLU A 5 -13.13 -0.12 0.64
N ILE A 6 -12.08 -0.82 1.03
CA ILE A 6 -10.78 -0.19 1.08
C ILE A 6 -10.08 -0.23 -0.27
N GLY A 7 -10.44 -1.21 -1.11
CA GLY A 7 -9.68 -1.43 -2.34
C GLY A 7 -9.76 -0.30 -3.34
N ASN A 8 -10.83 0.49 -3.31
CA ASN A 8 -10.96 1.59 -4.22
C ASN A 8 -10.33 2.88 -3.73
N LYS A 9 -9.79 2.90 -2.52
CA LYS A 9 -9.23 4.11 -1.97
C LYS A 9 -7.84 4.34 -2.55
N GLU A 10 -7.53 5.59 -2.79
CA GLU A 10 -6.25 5.94 -3.40
C GLU A 10 -5.18 6.04 -2.35
N ILE A 11 -4.00 5.57 -2.64
CA ILE A 11 -2.87 5.57 -1.71
C ILE A 11 -2.07 6.85 -1.92
N ILE A 12 -1.93 7.63 -0.86
CA ILE A 12 -1.23 8.93 -0.92
C ILE A 12 -0.07 8.89 0.06
N ASP A 13 1.10 9.24 -0.42
CA ASP A 13 2.29 9.34 0.42
C ASP A 13 2.42 10.80 0.87
N LEU A 14 2.18 11.05 2.15
CA LEU A 14 2.23 12.38 2.66
C LEU A 14 3.66 12.94 2.64
N SER A 15 4.66 12.10 2.73
CA SER A 15 6.03 12.57 2.75
C SER A 15 6.43 13.20 1.44
N THR A 16 5.94 12.69 0.33
CA THR A 16 6.35 13.18 -0.98
C THR A 16 5.21 13.81 -1.74
N GLY A 17 4.00 13.67 -1.27
CA GLY A 17 2.83 14.15 -1.99
C GLY A 17 2.45 13.28 -3.16
N SER A 18 3.03 12.11 -3.29
CA SER A 18 2.78 11.32 -4.48
C SER A 18 1.56 10.43 -4.30
N ARG A 19 0.97 10.05 -5.43
CA ARG A 19 -0.14 9.15 -5.45
C ARG A 19 0.29 7.87 -6.07
N HIS A 20 -0.15 6.77 -5.53
CA HIS A 20 0.31 5.46 -5.95
C HIS A 20 -0.81 4.58 -6.47
N GLY A 21 -1.92 5.14 -6.87
CA GLY A 21 -3.04 4.39 -7.40
C GLY A 21 -3.92 3.86 -6.30
N GLN A 22 -4.80 2.96 -6.67
CA GLN A 22 -5.73 2.41 -5.69
C GLN A 22 -5.16 1.16 -5.09
N LEU A 23 -5.67 0.79 -3.95
CA LEU A 23 -5.19 -0.41 -3.27
C LEU A 23 -5.37 -1.64 -4.16
N TRP A 24 -6.42 -1.69 -5.00
CA TRP A 24 -6.58 -2.83 -5.90
C TRP A 24 -5.43 -2.98 -6.89
N ASP A 25 -4.63 -1.94 -7.10
CA ASP A 25 -3.51 -1.99 -8.02
C ASP A 25 -2.24 -2.42 -7.31
N SER A 26 -2.31 -2.78 -6.06
CA SER A 26 -1.13 -3.13 -5.29
C SER A 26 -1.27 -4.55 -4.75
N GLU A 27 -0.29 -4.99 -4.00
CA GLU A 27 -0.32 -6.29 -3.35
C GLU A 27 -0.24 -6.09 -1.86
N LEU A 28 -0.67 -7.09 -1.11
CA LEU A 28 -0.52 -7.03 0.32
C LEU A 28 0.44 -8.11 0.76
N LEU A 29 1.30 -7.76 1.69
CA LEU A 29 2.20 -8.72 2.30
C LEU A 29 1.67 -8.98 3.69
N PHE A 30 1.37 -10.21 4.01
CA PHE A 30 0.88 -10.54 5.34
C PHE A 30 1.50 -11.84 5.84
N ASP A 31 1.45 -12.01 7.15
CA ASP A 31 2.00 -13.18 7.78
C ASP A 31 0.95 -14.29 7.69
N PRO A 32 1.24 -15.38 7.01
CA PRO A 32 0.22 -16.42 6.84
C PRO A 32 -0.10 -17.18 8.12
N GLN A 33 0.77 -17.11 9.10
CA GLN A 33 0.49 -17.81 10.33
C GLN A 33 -0.41 -17.02 11.25
N THR A 34 -0.29 -15.73 11.26
CA THR A 34 -1.08 -14.89 12.17
C THR A 34 -2.14 -14.10 11.46
N GLY A 35 -2.03 -13.95 10.12
CA GLY A 35 -2.94 -13.11 9.36
C GLY A 35 -2.64 -11.64 9.44
N GLU A 36 -1.55 -11.26 10.11
CA GLU A 36 -1.26 -9.87 10.29
C GLU A 36 -0.77 -9.24 9.00
N ILE A 37 -1.28 -8.08 8.63
CA ILE A 37 -0.83 -7.39 7.44
C ILE A 37 0.46 -6.66 7.76
N LYS A 38 1.49 -6.87 6.94
CA LYS A 38 2.79 -6.29 7.17
C LYS A 38 3.03 -5.05 6.32
N ALA A 39 2.59 -5.05 5.09
CA ALA A 39 2.92 -3.96 4.17
C ALA A 39 2.00 -3.97 2.95
N ILE A 40 1.92 -2.84 2.28
CA ILE A 40 1.33 -2.74 0.97
C ILE A 40 2.49 -2.67 0.00
N LEU A 41 2.45 -3.46 -1.05
CA LEU A 41 3.52 -3.51 -2.04
C LEU A 41 3.06 -2.76 -3.28
N ILE A 42 3.79 -1.71 -3.63
CA ILE A 42 3.46 -0.86 -4.74
C ILE A 42 4.46 -1.02 -5.85
N SER A 43 3.98 -1.12 -7.06
CA SER A 43 4.85 -1.14 -8.22
C SER A 43 4.79 0.20 -8.90
N ASP A 44 5.94 0.79 -9.12
CA ASP A 44 5.99 2.04 -9.83
C ASP A 44 5.95 1.78 -11.31
N PHE A 45 6.06 0.52 -11.75
CA PHE A 45 6.07 0.22 -13.12
C PHE A 45 4.80 -0.50 -13.45
N LYS A 46 4.16 -0.23 -14.50
CA LYS A 46 3.07 -0.94 -14.84
C LYS A 46 3.36 -2.20 -15.32
N ALA A 47 4.17 -2.82 -15.15
CA ALA A 47 4.47 -3.78 -15.75
C ALA A 47 4.28 -5.06 -15.54
N SER A 48 5.04 -5.74 -15.10
CA SER A 48 5.16 -7.03 -15.11
C SER A 48 4.37 -7.67 -14.12
N LYS A 49 3.73 -8.74 -14.39
CA LYS A 49 3.11 -9.40 -13.45
C LYS A 49 3.95 -10.17 -12.60
N GLN A 50 5.16 -10.43 -12.83
CA GLN A 50 5.98 -11.31 -12.05
C GLN A 50 7.12 -10.58 -11.46
N MET A 51 6.91 -9.53 -10.70
CA MET A 51 7.95 -8.81 -10.03
C MET A 51 8.39 -9.54 -8.81
N ARG A 52 9.68 -9.47 -8.53
CA ARG A 52 10.18 -10.02 -7.31
C ARG A 52 9.87 -9.09 -6.18
N LEU A 53 9.89 -9.59 -4.95
CA LEU A 53 9.52 -8.80 -3.81
C LEU A 53 10.35 -7.54 -3.70
N GLU A 54 11.64 -7.63 -3.99
CA GLU A 54 12.49 -6.47 -3.84
C GLU A 54 12.25 -5.44 -4.91
N GLU A 55 11.48 -5.75 -5.94
CA GLU A 55 11.19 -4.78 -6.96
C GLU A 55 9.96 -3.95 -6.61
N TYR A 56 9.23 -4.32 -5.57
CA TYR A 56 8.13 -3.53 -5.12
C TYR A 56 8.61 -2.52 -4.11
N ARG A 57 7.95 -1.39 -4.06
CA ARG A 57 8.17 -0.47 -2.97
C ARG A 57 7.27 -0.89 -1.84
N GLN A 58 7.81 -1.07 -0.67
CA GLN A 58 7.05 -1.56 0.44
C GLN A 58 6.63 -0.44 1.36
N LEU A 59 5.34 -0.33 1.61
CA LEU A 59 4.81 0.66 2.52
C LEU A 59 4.34 -0.10 3.73
N ARG A 60 5.04 0.07 4.84
CA ARG A 60 4.73 -0.68 6.03
C ARG A 60 3.33 -0.34 6.51
N TRP A 61 2.59 -1.36 6.91
CA TRP A 61 1.23 -1.15 7.37
C TRP A 61 1.18 -0.17 8.53
N GLN A 62 2.22 -0.17 9.38
CA GLN A 62 2.29 0.73 10.50
C GLN A 62 2.51 2.16 10.10
N SER A 63 2.87 2.43 8.85
CA SER A 63 3.08 3.80 8.38
C SER A 63 1.79 4.46 7.95
N ILE A 64 0.68 3.76 7.97
CA ILE A 64 -0.58 4.35 7.59
C ILE A 64 -1.01 5.29 8.69
N LEU A 65 -1.25 6.54 8.32
CA LEU A 65 -1.68 7.55 9.26
C LEU A 65 -3.20 7.57 9.37
N LYS A 66 -3.89 7.39 8.28
CA LYS A 66 -5.32 7.44 8.30
C LYS A 66 -5.91 6.75 7.09
N ILE A 67 -7.01 6.06 7.29
CA ILE A 67 -7.79 5.51 6.19
C ILE A 67 -9.03 6.39 6.13
N GLY A 68 -9.09 7.21 5.11
CA GLY A 68 -10.19 8.14 4.93
C GLY A 68 -11.28 7.57 4.06
N GLU A 69 -12.20 8.43 3.65
CA GLU A 69 -13.29 7.97 2.85
C GLU A 69 -12.85 7.62 1.45
N ASP A 70 -11.98 8.39 0.86
CA ASP A 70 -11.53 8.15 -0.50
C ASP A 70 -10.06 7.83 -0.62
N MET A 71 -9.31 7.88 0.45
CA MET A 71 -7.87 7.72 0.35
C MET A 71 -7.27 7.07 1.58
N ILE A 72 -6.11 6.48 1.40
CA ILE A 72 -5.30 5.92 2.46
C ILE A 72 -4.05 6.77 2.52
N ILE A 73 -3.81 7.43 3.65
CA ILE A 73 -2.68 8.32 3.79
C ILE A 73 -1.62 7.66 4.64
N PHE A 74 -0.41 7.61 4.12
CA PHE A 74 0.69 7.08 4.89
C PHE A 74 1.90 8.00 4.79
N GLN A 75 2.85 7.81 5.67
CA GLN A 75 4.07 8.60 5.66
C GLN A 75 5.23 7.64 5.62
N SER A 76 5.92 7.61 4.50
CA SER A 76 6.95 6.62 4.28
C SER A 76 8.26 7.02 4.86
N SER A 77 8.54 8.28 5.00
CA SER A 77 9.85 8.65 5.40
C SER A 77 9.97 8.76 6.83
N ARG A 78 11.09 8.75 7.24
CA ARG A 78 11.35 8.85 8.47
C ARG A 78 12.32 9.66 8.66
N TYR A 79 12.71 10.20 8.83
CA TYR A 79 13.59 11.01 8.96
C TYR A 79 13.89 11.04 9.57
#